data_7c780e54e6f09b156d72eefca8aeeb79
#
_entry.id   7c780e54e6f09b156d72eefca8aeeb79
#
_cell.length_a   1.000
_cell.length_b   1.000
_cell.length_c   1.000
_cell.angle_alpha   90.00
_cell.angle_beta   90.00
_cell.angle_gamma   90.00
#
_symmetry.space_group_name_H-M   'P 1'
#
loop_
_entity.id
_entity.type
_entity.pdbx_description
1 polymer ?
#
loop_
_entity_poly.entity_id
_entity_poly.type
_entity_poly.pdbx_seq_one_letter_code
_entity_poly.pdbx_strand_id
1 'polypeptide(L)'
;MADFDWTQTRVVFIAGSYTNYQKDAIDNPNLPIELYEARKTENGYLTLLQIMNNSENSRFANKVSALSSQSKVISKAADVDQVSDLKPYTEEMFLDKATANICDLYDELKAAILLWDSEFEVKPTKVYIGLRIKHHNVVDLLPQKSQLKIWINLSKGELNDPNNLLRDVSSIGHWGNGDYEVIIKDDTQIEYILSLIKQAWEKYRH
;
A
#
# COMPACT_ATOMS: atom_id res chain seq x y z
N MET A 1 14.35 -20.08 40.32
CA MET A 1 13.81 -19.40 39.12
C MET A 1 14.28 -20.23 37.94
N ALA A 2 13.37 -20.72 37.09
CA ALA A 2 13.79 -21.45 35.91
C ALA A 2 14.44 -20.45 34.95
N ASP A 3 15.68 -20.71 34.53
CA ASP A 3 16.36 -19.94 33.50
C ASP A 3 15.61 -20.14 32.18
N PHE A 4 14.96 -19.08 31.69
CA PHE A 4 14.34 -19.09 30.38
C PHE A 4 15.42 -18.93 29.31
N ASP A 5 15.51 -19.89 28.39
CA ASP A 5 16.38 -19.81 27.23
C ASP A 5 15.75 -18.91 26.14
N TRP A 6 16.11 -17.64 26.15
CA TRP A 6 15.63 -16.65 25.19
C TRP A 6 16.14 -16.88 23.75
N THR A 7 17.13 -17.75 23.56
CA THR A 7 17.63 -18.06 22.22
C THR A 7 16.66 -18.88 21.39
N GLN A 8 15.69 -19.50 22.04
CA GLN A 8 14.60 -20.30 21.41
C GLN A 8 13.30 -19.51 21.23
N THR A 9 13.29 -18.24 21.58
CA THR A 9 12.08 -17.40 21.49
C THR A 9 11.78 -17.08 20.02
N ARG A 10 10.50 -17.23 19.63
CA ARG A 10 10.02 -16.87 18.29
C ARG A 10 8.83 -15.92 18.41
N VAL A 11 8.75 -14.98 17.48
CA VAL A 11 7.60 -14.07 17.36
C VAL A 11 6.70 -14.58 16.25
N VAL A 12 5.46 -14.90 16.59
CA VAL A 12 4.46 -15.38 15.63
C VAL A 12 3.46 -14.25 15.37
N PHE A 13 3.34 -13.87 14.10
CA PHE A 13 2.31 -12.96 13.65
C PHE A 13 1.21 -13.73 12.93
N ILE A 14 -0.05 -13.43 13.26
CA ILE A 14 -1.23 -14.01 12.63
C ILE A 14 -2.09 -12.87 12.10
N ALA A 15 -2.35 -12.85 10.79
CA ALA A 15 -3.18 -11.83 10.14
C ALA A 15 -3.97 -12.42 8.98
N GLY A 16 -4.98 -11.70 8.48
CA GLY A 16 -5.76 -12.12 7.31
C GLY A 16 -4.96 -12.08 6.00
N SER A 17 -3.95 -11.21 5.94
CA SER A 17 -3.02 -11.11 4.80
C SER A 17 -1.78 -10.33 5.20
N TYR A 18 -0.71 -10.44 4.39
CA TYR A 18 0.53 -9.70 4.54
C TYR A 18 0.94 -9.06 3.22
N THR A 19 1.51 -7.87 3.29
CA THR A 19 2.15 -7.21 2.15
C THR A 19 3.44 -7.95 1.77
N ASN A 20 3.92 -7.76 0.53
CA ASN A 20 5.20 -8.34 0.11
C ASN A 20 6.36 -7.90 1.00
N TYR A 21 6.38 -6.62 1.41
CA TYR A 21 7.39 -6.10 2.33
C TYR A 21 7.40 -6.83 3.69
N GLN A 22 6.23 -7.16 4.23
CA GLN A 22 6.13 -7.94 5.47
C GLN A 22 6.54 -9.40 5.27
N LYS A 23 6.25 -9.98 4.11
CA LYS A 23 6.70 -11.33 3.75
C LYS A 23 8.22 -11.39 3.58
N ASP A 24 8.83 -10.35 3.00
CA ASP A 24 10.28 -10.25 2.85
C ASP A 24 11.02 -10.18 4.21
N ALA A 25 10.35 -9.75 5.28
CA ALA A 25 10.94 -9.69 6.61
C ALA A 25 11.33 -11.09 7.15
N ILE A 26 10.64 -12.15 6.74
CA ILE A 26 10.99 -13.53 7.14
C ILE A 26 12.21 -14.08 6.42
N ASP A 27 12.66 -13.45 5.34
CA ASP A 27 13.88 -13.84 4.63
C ASP A 27 15.15 -13.43 5.40
N ASN A 28 15.02 -12.64 6.47
CA ASN A 28 16.15 -12.28 7.34
C ASN A 28 16.41 -13.41 8.36
N PRO A 29 17.51 -14.16 8.22
CA PRO A 29 17.79 -15.32 9.07
C PRO A 29 18.07 -14.98 10.53
N ASN A 30 18.28 -13.70 10.85
CA ASN A 30 18.57 -13.22 12.20
C ASN A 30 17.30 -12.83 12.98
N LEU A 31 16.14 -12.83 12.33
CA LEU A 31 14.86 -12.51 12.96
C LEU A 31 14.04 -13.81 13.17
N PRO A 32 13.80 -14.23 14.42
CA PRO A 32 13.00 -15.42 14.72
C PRO A 32 11.50 -15.10 14.57
N ILE A 33 11.07 -14.77 13.35
CA ILE A 33 9.71 -14.37 13.00
C ILE A 33 9.04 -15.47 12.19
N GLU A 34 7.79 -15.78 12.54
CA GLU A 34 6.90 -16.65 11.77
C GLU A 34 5.63 -15.88 11.41
N LEU A 35 5.19 -15.97 10.14
CA LEU A 35 3.95 -15.36 9.67
C LEU A 35 2.93 -16.44 9.33
N TYR A 36 1.69 -16.26 9.79
CA TYR A 36 0.57 -17.14 9.46
C TYR A 36 -0.60 -16.33 8.91
N GLU A 37 -1.07 -16.66 7.71
CA GLU A 37 -2.34 -16.14 7.18
C GLU A 37 -3.50 -16.95 7.76
N ALA A 38 -4.43 -16.25 8.43
CA ALA A 38 -5.65 -16.82 8.96
C ALA A 38 -6.78 -16.65 7.94
N ARG A 39 -7.41 -17.75 7.53
CA ARG A 39 -8.57 -17.74 6.61
C ARG A 39 -9.74 -18.48 7.24
N LYS A 40 -10.93 -17.87 7.18
CA LYS A 40 -12.16 -18.54 7.56
C LYS A 40 -12.70 -19.31 6.36
N THR A 41 -12.98 -20.59 6.55
CA THR A 41 -13.62 -21.44 5.53
C THR A 41 -15.14 -21.29 5.58
N GLU A 42 -15.82 -21.63 4.49
CA GLU A 42 -17.30 -21.61 4.38
C GLU A 42 -17.98 -22.44 5.50
N ASN A 43 -17.31 -23.48 5.98
CA ASN A 43 -17.80 -24.36 7.05
C ASN A 43 -17.54 -23.81 8.47
N GLY A 44 -17.06 -22.55 8.58
CA GLY A 44 -16.83 -21.89 9.87
C GLY A 44 -15.52 -22.27 10.58
N TYR A 45 -14.62 -23.00 9.92
CA TYR A 45 -13.30 -23.30 10.47
C TYR A 45 -12.30 -22.20 10.17
N LEU A 46 -11.31 -22.04 11.04
CA LEU A 46 -10.16 -21.16 10.82
C LEU A 46 -8.97 -21.99 10.34
N THR A 47 -8.44 -21.65 9.18
CA THR A 47 -7.23 -22.25 8.63
C THR A 47 -6.06 -21.28 8.81
N LEU A 48 -4.96 -21.74 9.37
CA LEU A 48 -3.71 -20.99 9.47
C LEU A 48 -2.74 -21.53 8.42
N LEU A 49 -2.31 -20.67 7.51
CA LEU A 49 -1.33 -20.98 6.46
C LEU A 49 -0.01 -20.28 6.81
N GLN A 50 1.03 -21.07 7.09
CA GLN A 50 2.35 -20.50 7.33
C GLN A 50 2.93 -19.95 6.03
N ILE A 51 3.42 -18.71 6.08
CA ILE A 51 4.19 -18.11 4.98
C ILE A 51 5.64 -18.49 5.19
N MET A 52 6.20 -19.20 4.21
CA MET A 52 7.59 -19.66 4.23
C MET A 52 8.47 -18.73 3.41
N ASN A 53 9.73 -18.57 3.83
CA ASN A 53 10.72 -17.83 3.07
C ASN A 53 11.10 -18.55 1.76
N ASN A 54 11.62 -17.80 0.80
CA ASN A 54 11.97 -18.32 -0.54
C ASN A 54 13.08 -19.39 -0.49
N SER A 55 13.94 -19.36 0.53
CA SER A 55 15.02 -20.34 0.69
C SER A 55 14.53 -21.70 1.18
N GLU A 56 13.40 -21.76 1.86
CA GLU A 56 12.80 -23.01 2.34
C GLU A 56 11.85 -23.64 1.32
N ASN A 57 11.19 -22.82 0.47
CA ASN A 57 10.32 -23.33 -0.59
C ASN A 57 11.03 -24.35 -1.53
N SER A 58 12.34 -24.21 -1.75
CA SER A 58 13.12 -25.16 -2.56
C SER A 58 13.43 -26.48 -1.84
N ARG A 59 13.40 -26.51 -0.50
CA ARG A 59 13.64 -27.73 0.29
C ARG A 59 12.36 -28.49 0.62
N PHE A 60 11.21 -27.82 0.65
CA PHE A 60 9.92 -28.41 1.03
C PHE A 60 9.09 -28.91 -0.13
N ALA A 61 9.34 -28.48 -1.38
CA ALA A 61 8.69 -29.06 -2.55
C ALA A 61 8.84 -30.59 -2.63
N ASN A 62 9.91 -31.14 -2.05
CA ASN A 62 10.14 -32.58 -1.96
C ASN A 62 9.57 -33.25 -0.69
N LYS A 63 9.00 -32.49 0.28
CA LYS A 63 8.48 -33.04 1.54
C LYS A 63 6.94 -32.99 1.66
N VAL A 64 6.27 -32.19 0.83
CA VAL A 64 4.80 -32.01 0.86
C VAL A 64 4.04 -33.23 0.33
N SER A 65 4.68 -34.13 -0.41
CA SER A 65 4.07 -35.42 -0.81
C SER A 65 3.92 -36.43 0.33
N ALA A 66 4.47 -36.17 1.53
CA ALA A 66 4.45 -37.10 2.65
C ALA A 66 3.64 -36.67 3.88
N LEU A 67 3.06 -35.45 3.91
CA LEU A 67 2.39 -34.89 5.11
C LEU A 67 0.98 -34.36 4.87
N SER A 68 0.19 -35.07 4.05
CA SER A 68 -1.25 -34.80 3.84
C SER A 68 -2.17 -35.21 5.01
N SER A 69 -1.65 -35.45 6.23
CA SER A 69 -2.46 -36.06 7.29
C SER A 69 -2.32 -35.43 8.69
N GLN A 70 -1.86 -34.19 8.84
CA GLN A 70 -1.97 -33.52 10.14
C GLN A 70 -2.34 -32.03 10.03
N SER A 71 -3.57 -31.74 9.61
CA SER A 71 -4.20 -30.46 9.90
C SER A 71 -4.66 -30.46 11.36
N LYS A 72 -3.99 -29.67 12.24
CA LYS A 72 -4.52 -29.39 13.58
C LYS A 72 -5.78 -28.51 13.44
N VAL A 73 -6.92 -29.16 13.56
CA VAL A 73 -8.22 -28.49 13.66
C VAL A 73 -8.32 -27.90 15.06
N ILE A 74 -8.27 -26.57 15.17
CA ILE A 74 -8.61 -25.87 16.41
C ILE A 74 -10.13 -25.68 16.44
N SER A 75 -10.77 -26.29 17.41
CA SER A 75 -12.21 -26.25 17.61
C SER A 75 -12.71 -24.84 17.95
N LYS A 76 -13.85 -24.50 17.32
CA LYS A 76 -14.79 -23.40 17.58
C LYS A 76 -14.28 -22.28 18.49
N ALA A 77 -13.75 -21.22 17.94
CA ALA A 77 -13.68 -19.94 18.62
C ALA A 77 -15.09 -19.32 18.59
N ALA A 78 -15.72 -19.23 19.77
CA ALA A 78 -16.90 -18.40 19.98
C ALA A 78 -16.44 -16.93 19.88
N ASP A 79 -17.16 -16.15 19.08
CA ASP A 79 -17.05 -14.68 18.96
C ASP A 79 -15.63 -14.12 18.75
N VAL A 80 -15.05 -14.39 17.59
CA VAL A 80 -14.13 -13.45 17.02
C VAL A 80 -14.97 -12.52 16.13
N ASP A 81 -15.05 -11.26 16.53
CA ASP A 81 -15.59 -10.21 15.67
C ASP A 81 -15.10 -10.45 14.24
N GLN A 82 -16.04 -10.42 13.30
CA GLN A 82 -15.75 -10.64 11.89
C GLN A 82 -14.51 -9.83 11.53
N VAL A 83 -13.43 -10.53 11.20
CA VAL A 83 -12.39 -9.94 10.36
C VAL A 83 -13.14 -9.63 9.07
N SER A 84 -13.68 -8.42 9.01
CA SER A 84 -14.35 -7.91 7.84
C SER A 84 -13.37 -8.14 6.71
N ASP A 85 -13.81 -8.84 5.66
CA ASP A 85 -13.11 -8.89 4.39
C ASP A 85 -12.48 -7.52 4.20
N LEU A 86 -11.13 -7.47 4.17
CA LEU A 86 -10.43 -6.22 3.93
C LEU A 86 -10.87 -5.79 2.53
N LYS A 87 -11.97 -5.03 2.47
CA LYS A 87 -12.43 -4.47 1.21
C LYS A 87 -11.26 -3.66 0.66
N PRO A 88 -10.83 -3.94 -0.56
CA PRO A 88 -9.77 -3.16 -1.17
C PRO A 88 -10.17 -1.69 -1.09
N TYR A 89 -9.23 -0.81 -0.79
CA TYR A 89 -9.48 0.62 -0.85
C TYR A 89 -9.86 0.99 -2.28
N THR A 90 -10.89 1.79 -2.44
CA THR A 90 -11.39 2.23 -3.74
C THR A 90 -11.38 3.76 -3.85
N GLU A 91 -11.43 4.27 -5.07
CA GLU A 91 -11.50 5.72 -5.33
C GLU A 91 -12.76 6.32 -4.70
N GLU A 92 -13.89 5.60 -4.77
CA GLU A 92 -15.18 6.01 -4.22
C GLU A 92 -15.12 6.37 -2.74
N MET A 93 -14.29 5.66 -1.95
CA MET A 93 -14.13 5.95 -0.51
C MET A 93 -13.64 7.37 -0.23
N PHE A 94 -12.98 8.01 -1.20
CA PHE A 94 -12.53 9.40 -1.14
C PHE A 94 -13.53 10.32 -1.82
N LEU A 95 -14.03 9.94 -3.00
CA LEU A 95 -14.90 10.77 -3.84
C LEU A 95 -16.28 10.98 -3.22
N ASP A 96 -16.84 9.99 -2.52
CA ASP A 96 -18.12 10.11 -1.80
C ASP A 96 -18.16 11.26 -0.78
N LYS A 97 -16.98 11.69 -0.30
CA LYS A 97 -16.84 12.78 0.69
C LYS A 97 -16.56 14.13 0.05
N ALA A 98 -16.21 14.15 -1.22
CA ALA A 98 -15.85 15.34 -1.97
C ALA A 98 -17.10 15.99 -2.62
N THR A 99 -17.00 17.30 -2.91
CA THR A 99 -18.00 17.97 -3.73
C THR A 99 -17.85 17.57 -5.21
N ALA A 100 -18.91 17.72 -6.01
CA ALA A 100 -18.88 17.41 -7.44
C ALA A 100 -17.71 18.11 -8.16
N ASN A 101 -17.47 19.38 -7.88
CA ASN A 101 -16.35 20.14 -8.44
C ASN A 101 -14.96 19.50 -8.13
N ILE A 102 -14.80 18.93 -6.95
CA ILE A 102 -13.53 18.26 -6.57
C ILE A 102 -13.42 16.88 -7.22
N CYS A 103 -14.56 16.19 -7.43
CA CYS A 103 -14.58 14.95 -8.21
C CYS A 103 -14.20 15.22 -9.67
N ASP A 104 -14.80 16.24 -10.29
CA ASP A 104 -14.48 16.65 -11.67
C ASP A 104 -12.99 16.99 -11.82
N LEU A 105 -12.44 17.77 -10.86
CA LEU A 105 -11.04 18.16 -10.84
C LEU A 105 -10.09 16.95 -10.68
N TYR A 106 -10.46 16.00 -9.83
CA TYR A 106 -9.73 14.75 -9.67
C TYR A 106 -9.76 13.92 -10.96
N ASP A 107 -10.92 13.76 -11.59
CA ASP A 107 -11.09 12.97 -12.80
C ASP A 107 -10.35 13.58 -13.98
N GLU A 108 -10.38 14.91 -14.13
CA GLU A 108 -9.63 15.64 -15.15
C GLU A 108 -8.12 15.41 -15.00
N LEU A 109 -7.59 15.60 -13.79
CA LEU A 109 -6.16 15.42 -13.50
C LEU A 109 -5.74 13.96 -13.74
N LYS A 110 -6.52 13.01 -13.23
CA LYS A 110 -6.28 11.57 -13.41
C LYS A 110 -6.28 11.20 -14.89
N ALA A 111 -7.30 11.63 -15.64
CA ALA A 111 -7.42 11.32 -17.06
C ALA A 111 -6.22 11.86 -17.86
N ALA A 112 -5.80 13.09 -17.59
CA ALA A 112 -4.65 13.68 -18.26
C ALA A 112 -3.35 12.90 -17.99
N ILE A 113 -3.11 12.46 -16.76
CA ILE A 113 -1.91 11.70 -16.39
C ILE A 113 -1.91 10.30 -17.02
N LEU A 114 -3.05 9.60 -16.99
CA LEU A 114 -3.17 8.26 -17.56
C LEU A 114 -2.96 8.21 -19.08
N LEU A 115 -3.13 9.33 -19.79
CA LEU A 115 -2.84 9.43 -21.22
C LEU A 115 -1.34 9.43 -21.54
N TRP A 116 -0.45 9.69 -20.58
CA TRP A 116 0.99 9.76 -20.87
C TRP A 116 1.63 8.39 -21.04
N ASP A 117 1.09 7.36 -20.37
CA ASP A 117 1.66 6.03 -20.41
C ASP A 117 0.60 4.98 -20.06
N SER A 118 0.55 3.90 -20.85
CA SER A 118 -0.37 2.77 -20.62
C SER A 118 0.01 1.89 -19.44
N GLU A 119 1.22 2.05 -18.88
CA GLU A 119 1.66 1.31 -17.68
C GLU A 119 1.20 1.96 -16.36
N PHE A 120 0.53 3.11 -16.42
CA PHE A 120 -0.01 3.72 -15.20
C PHE A 120 -1.08 2.86 -14.56
N GLU A 121 -0.98 2.71 -13.24
CA GLU A 121 -1.98 2.08 -12.40
C GLU A 121 -2.52 3.07 -11.37
N VAL A 122 -3.84 3.03 -11.16
CA VAL A 122 -4.50 3.75 -10.06
C VAL A 122 -4.49 2.86 -8.83
N LYS A 123 -3.88 3.31 -7.75
CA LYS A 123 -3.72 2.54 -6.51
C LYS A 123 -4.28 3.28 -5.30
N PRO A 124 -5.58 3.10 -4.99
CA PRO A 124 -6.15 3.61 -3.74
C PRO A 124 -5.50 2.94 -2.53
N THR A 125 -5.22 3.74 -1.51
CA THR A 125 -4.71 3.32 -0.20
C THR A 125 -5.68 3.74 0.90
N LYS A 126 -5.32 3.57 2.17
CA LYS A 126 -6.11 4.09 3.29
C LYS A 126 -6.19 5.62 3.32
N VAL A 127 -5.18 6.31 2.80
CA VAL A 127 -4.96 7.75 3.05
C VAL A 127 -4.87 8.62 1.80
N TYR A 128 -4.60 8.03 0.62
CA TYR A 128 -4.55 8.72 -0.67
C TYR A 128 -4.78 7.73 -1.82
N ILE A 129 -4.94 8.26 -3.02
CA ILE A 129 -4.97 7.51 -4.28
C ILE A 129 -3.65 7.79 -5.01
N GLY A 130 -2.80 6.76 -5.13
CA GLY A 130 -1.54 6.86 -5.87
C GLY A 130 -1.75 6.59 -7.36
N LEU A 131 -1.19 7.43 -8.23
CA LEU A 131 -0.98 7.10 -9.63
C LEU A 131 0.46 6.65 -9.79
N ARG A 132 0.65 5.38 -10.13
CA ARG A 132 1.97 4.77 -10.14
C ARG A 132 2.30 4.15 -11.49
N ILE A 133 3.59 4.07 -11.78
CA ILE A 133 4.15 3.34 -12.90
C ILE A 133 5.13 2.29 -12.36
N LYS A 134 5.01 1.05 -12.82
CA LYS A 134 5.78 -0.09 -12.28
C LYS A 134 5.58 -0.19 -10.74
N HIS A 135 6.59 0.15 -9.96
CA HIS A 135 6.56 0.08 -8.49
C HIS A 135 6.65 1.46 -7.81
N HIS A 136 6.67 2.55 -8.59
CA HIS A 136 6.86 3.90 -8.09
C HIS A 136 5.59 4.73 -8.22
N ASN A 137 5.13 5.33 -7.13
CA ASN A 137 4.12 6.37 -7.23
C ASN A 137 4.74 7.59 -7.90
N VAL A 138 4.05 8.15 -8.86
CA VAL A 138 4.43 9.39 -9.54
C VAL A 138 3.80 10.58 -8.82
N VAL A 139 2.55 10.42 -8.44
CA VAL A 139 1.76 11.43 -7.73
C VAL A 139 0.76 10.74 -6.80
N ASP A 140 0.54 11.33 -5.64
CA ASP A 140 -0.47 10.91 -4.67
C ASP A 140 -1.57 11.98 -4.59
N LEU A 141 -2.82 11.56 -4.74
CA LEU A 141 -3.99 12.42 -4.78
C LEU A 141 -4.89 12.15 -3.58
N LEU A 142 -5.33 13.20 -2.89
CA LEU A 142 -6.27 13.09 -1.79
C LEU A 142 -7.44 14.06 -2.01
N PRO A 143 -8.54 13.59 -2.65
CA PRO A 143 -9.78 14.32 -2.67
C PRO A 143 -10.30 14.54 -1.24
N GLN A 144 -10.53 15.80 -0.89
CA GLN A 144 -11.15 16.21 0.37
C GLN A 144 -12.47 16.90 0.05
N LYS A 145 -13.26 17.24 1.06
CA LYS A 145 -14.59 17.80 0.86
C LYS A 145 -14.65 18.98 -0.13
N SER A 146 -13.69 19.93 -0.03
CA SER A 146 -13.71 21.18 -0.81
C SER A 146 -12.37 21.53 -1.44
N GLN A 147 -11.47 20.56 -1.56
CA GLN A 147 -10.14 20.75 -2.14
C GLN A 147 -9.53 19.43 -2.54
N LEU A 148 -8.64 19.44 -3.53
CA LEU A 148 -7.80 18.33 -3.91
C LEU A 148 -6.38 18.59 -3.44
N LYS A 149 -5.85 17.71 -2.61
CA LYS A 149 -4.46 17.75 -2.16
C LYS A 149 -3.64 16.81 -3.02
N ILE A 150 -2.48 17.27 -3.46
CA ILE A 150 -1.61 16.60 -4.41
C ILE A 150 -0.19 16.57 -3.84
N TRP A 151 0.45 15.40 -3.85
CA TRP A 151 1.88 15.27 -3.58
C TRP A 151 2.60 14.74 -4.81
N ILE A 152 3.63 15.44 -5.27
CA ILE A 152 4.49 14.99 -6.36
C ILE A 152 5.64 14.20 -5.76
N ASN A 153 5.82 12.97 -6.22
CA ASN A 153 6.75 12.00 -5.62
C ASN A 153 8.19 12.20 -6.14
N LEU A 154 8.72 13.35 -5.84
CA LEU A 154 10.12 13.73 -6.00
C LEU A 154 10.71 14.10 -4.65
N SER A 155 12.01 13.82 -4.48
CA SER A 155 12.73 14.22 -3.29
C SER A 155 13.07 15.72 -3.35
N LYS A 156 13.30 16.31 -2.18
CA LYS A 156 13.72 17.72 -2.07
C LYS A 156 14.88 18.05 -3.01
N GLY A 157 14.69 19.12 -3.79
CA GLY A 157 15.67 19.62 -4.76
C GLY A 157 15.61 18.98 -6.15
N GLU A 158 14.75 17.97 -6.36
CA GLU A 158 14.58 17.33 -7.67
C GLU A 158 13.53 18.02 -8.55
N LEU A 159 12.58 18.77 -7.96
CA LEU A 159 11.52 19.45 -8.70
C LEU A 159 12.00 20.83 -9.18
N ASN A 160 11.82 21.11 -10.46
CA ASN A 160 11.94 22.43 -11.02
C ASN A 160 10.57 23.12 -11.04
N ASP A 161 10.30 23.98 -10.06
CA ASP A 161 9.07 24.76 -9.90
C ASP A 161 9.39 26.27 -9.87
N PRO A 162 9.61 26.91 -11.03
CA PRO A 162 9.98 28.33 -11.10
C PRO A 162 8.91 29.27 -10.53
N ASN A 163 7.64 28.85 -10.47
CA ASN A 163 6.57 29.67 -9.91
C ASN A 163 6.43 29.49 -8.38
N ASN A 164 7.20 28.60 -7.77
CA ASN A 164 7.11 28.26 -6.35
C ASN A 164 5.66 27.95 -5.90
N LEU A 165 4.91 27.23 -6.74
CA LEU A 165 3.53 26.83 -6.46
C LEU A 165 3.46 25.77 -5.37
N LEU A 166 4.39 24.81 -5.37
CA LEU A 166 4.40 23.69 -4.46
C LEU A 166 5.15 24.01 -3.17
N ARG A 167 4.58 23.56 -2.07
CA ARG A 167 5.22 23.64 -0.75
C ARG A 167 6.16 22.47 -0.55
N ASP A 168 7.40 22.72 -0.13
CA ASP A 168 8.31 21.70 0.39
C ASP A 168 7.79 21.18 1.75
N VAL A 169 7.50 19.89 1.83
CA VAL A 169 7.02 19.21 3.03
C VAL A 169 8.00 18.17 3.56
N SER A 170 9.23 18.15 3.02
CA SER A 170 10.28 17.17 3.37
C SER A 170 10.64 17.14 4.85
N SER A 171 10.46 18.26 5.55
CA SER A 171 10.80 18.41 6.99
C SER A 171 9.61 18.27 7.93
N ILE A 172 8.41 18.00 7.41
CA ILE A 172 7.18 17.86 8.21
C ILE A 172 6.49 16.53 7.90
N GLY A 173 5.73 16.00 8.87
CA GLY A 173 4.94 14.79 8.66
C GLY A 173 3.81 15.05 7.67
N HIS A 174 3.69 14.18 6.65
CA HIS A 174 2.65 14.23 5.64
C HIS A 174 2.22 12.83 5.21
N TRP A 175 1.11 12.72 4.49
CA TRP A 175 0.53 11.43 4.12
C TRP A 175 1.03 10.88 2.77
N GLY A 176 1.37 11.76 1.83
CA GLY A 176 1.92 11.38 0.53
C GLY A 176 3.37 10.92 0.63
N ASN A 177 3.91 10.38 -0.46
CA ASN A 177 5.29 9.88 -0.50
C ASN A 177 6.31 10.92 -0.98
N GLY A 178 5.83 11.98 -1.65
CA GLY A 178 6.71 13.01 -2.20
C GLY A 178 6.92 14.19 -1.28
N ASP A 179 8.03 14.90 -1.46
CA ASP A 179 8.40 16.06 -0.65
C ASP A 179 7.73 17.37 -1.09
N TYR A 180 6.89 17.35 -2.14
CA TYR A 180 6.25 18.52 -2.70
C TYR A 180 4.73 18.41 -2.65
N GLU A 181 4.07 19.37 -2.03
CA GLU A 181 2.63 19.39 -1.80
C GLU A 181 1.98 20.65 -2.41
N VAL A 182 0.82 20.48 -3.05
CA VAL A 182 -0.07 21.57 -3.44
C VAL A 182 -1.52 21.23 -3.11
N ILE A 183 -2.32 22.25 -2.85
CA ILE A 183 -3.76 22.15 -2.60
C ILE A 183 -4.46 23.02 -3.62
N ILE A 184 -5.38 22.43 -4.38
CA ILE A 184 -6.18 23.14 -5.38
C ILE A 184 -7.68 23.02 -5.07
N LYS A 185 -8.45 24.01 -5.55
CA LYS A 185 -9.91 24.06 -5.39
C LYS A 185 -10.64 24.25 -6.71
N ASP A 186 -9.90 24.58 -7.76
CA ASP A 186 -10.35 24.83 -9.11
C ASP A 186 -9.26 24.41 -10.12
N ASP A 187 -9.58 24.51 -11.40
CA ASP A 187 -8.76 24.08 -12.51
C ASP A 187 -7.71 25.10 -13.00
N THR A 188 -7.69 26.31 -12.41
CA THR A 188 -6.87 27.44 -12.91
C THR A 188 -5.37 27.13 -13.02
N GLN A 189 -4.85 26.19 -12.25
CA GLN A 189 -3.44 25.81 -12.23
C GLN A 189 -3.17 24.38 -12.71
N ILE A 190 -4.18 23.69 -13.22
CA ILE A 190 -4.08 22.25 -13.53
C ILE A 190 -2.99 21.95 -14.56
N GLU A 191 -2.90 22.75 -15.62
CA GLU A 191 -1.89 22.62 -16.68
C GLU A 191 -0.46 22.75 -16.14
N TYR A 192 -0.27 23.72 -15.24
CA TYR A 192 1.04 23.92 -14.63
C TYR A 192 1.40 22.75 -13.70
N ILE A 193 0.44 22.28 -12.87
CA ILE A 193 0.62 21.13 -11.99
C ILE A 193 0.92 19.88 -12.79
N LEU A 194 0.23 19.65 -13.92
CA LEU A 194 0.53 18.55 -14.84
C LEU A 194 1.98 18.60 -15.34
N SER A 195 2.47 19.79 -15.68
CA SER A 195 3.88 19.97 -16.11
C SER A 195 4.88 19.61 -15.01
N LEU A 196 4.53 19.85 -13.74
CA LEU A 196 5.36 19.50 -12.59
C LEU A 196 5.30 17.99 -12.29
N ILE A 197 4.10 17.38 -12.34
CA ILE A 197 3.93 15.93 -12.18
C ILE A 197 4.69 15.17 -13.29
N LYS A 198 4.75 15.72 -14.48
CA LYS A 198 5.47 15.11 -15.60
C LYS A 198 6.96 14.90 -15.31
N GLN A 199 7.59 15.75 -14.50
CA GLN A 199 8.98 15.57 -14.08
C GLN A 199 9.16 14.28 -13.24
N ALA A 200 8.21 13.97 -12.37
CA ALA A 200 8.23 12.72 -11.61
C ALA A 200 7.99 11.51 -12.53
N TRP A 201 7.04 11.61 -13.47
CA TRP A 201 6.83 10.56 -14.46
C TRP A 201 8.07 10.31 -15.32
N GLU A 202 8.73 11.36 -15.82
CA GLU A 202 9.98 11.23 -16.60
C GLU A 202 11.09 10.53 -15.81
N LYS A 203 11.16 10.74 -14.52
CA LYS A 203 12.12 10.05 -13.63
C LYS A 203 11.84 8.54 -13.52
N TYR A 204 10.57 8.13 -13.42
CA TYR A 204 10.20 6.76 -13.05
C TYR A 204 9.79 5.87 -14.23
N ARG A 205 9.57 6.42 -15.42
CA ARG A 205 9.16 5.65 -16.61
C ARG A 205 10.27 4.74 -17.17
N HIS A 206 11.53 5.00 -16.85
CA HIS A 206 12.70 4.22 -17.26
C HIS A 206 13.06 3.19 -16.17
#